data_8e66c0b8fccaa3011d46afad13e8e23f
#
_entry.id   8e66c0b8fccaa3011d46afad13e8e23f
#
_cell.length_a   1.000
_cell.length_b   1.000
_cell.length_c   1.000
_cell.angle_alpha   90.00
_cell.angle_beta   90.00
_cell.angle_gamma   90.00
#
_symmetry.space_group_name_H-M   'P 1'
#
loop_
_entity.id
_entity.type
_entity.pdbx_description
1 polymer ?
#
loop_
_entity_poly.entity_id
_entity_poly.type
_entity_poly.pdbx_seq_one_letter_code
_entity_poly.pdbx_strand_id
1 'polypeptide(L)'
;VIVEYLDSLAGGGKLLPASGDARFEVLTRAAKMDGIMDAALLVVYEARFRPEGMQVESVLKTQRDRIIRGLASIGDDAYANGAMPDLGEIGLACLLDYLDFRKQVDWRDHAPQLVSWMQDFGAAVPGYKDTLPAD
;
A
#
# COMPACT_ATOMS: atom_id res chain seq x y z
N VAL A 1 -9.29 2.54 -11.02
CA VAL A 1 -9.81 2.96 -12.34
C VAL A 1 -8.69 3.37 -13.28
N ILE A 2 -7.81 4.35 -12.93
CA ILE A 2 -6.75 4.84 -13.82
C ILE A 2 -5.79 3.71 -14.23
N VAL A 3 -5.27 2.94 -13.28
CA VAL A 3 -4.33 1.83 -13.55
C VAL A 3 -5.01 0.72 -14.37
N GLU A 4 -6.28 0.43 -14.09
CA GLU A 4 -7.08 -0.52 -14.86
C GLU A 4 -7.26 -0.06 -16.31
N TYR A 5 -7.51 1.23 -16.52
CA TYR A 5 -7.60 1.81 -17.85
C TYR A 5 -6.27 1.72 -18.60
N LEU A 6 -5.15 2.05 -17.93
CA LEU A 6 -3.81 1.93 -18.52
C LEU A 6 -3.47 0.47 -18.88
N ASP A 7 -3.81 -0.48 -18.00
CA ASP A 7 -3.64 -1.92 -18.28
C ASP A 7 -4.44 -2.31 -19.52
N SER A 8 -5.69 -1.84 -19.66
CA SER A 8 -6.52 -2.12 -20.82
C SER A 8 -5.93 -1.57 -22.12
N LEU A 9 -5.35 -0.36 -22.10
CA LEU A 9 -4.64 0.23 -23.26
C LEU A 9 -3.39 -0.57 -23.65
N ALA A 10 -2.74 -1.22 -22.67
CA ALA A 10 -1.57 -2.06 -22.89
C ALA A 10 -1.93 -3.50 -23.33
N GLY A 11 -3.19 -3.76 -23.63
CA GLY A 11 -3.72 -5.07 -24.06
C GLY A 11 -4.41 -5.86 -22.94
N GLY A 12 -4.43 -5.34 -21.73
CA GLY A 12 -5.10 -5.93 -20.55
C GLY A 12 -4.42 -7.18 -19.97
N GLY A 13 -4.82 -7.52 -18.78
CA GLY A 13 -4.40 -8.77 -18.13
C GLY A 13 -2.97 -8.79 -17.60
N LYS A 14 -2.26 -7.67 -17.58
CA LYS A 14 -0.89 -7.58 -17.09
C LYS A 14 -0.84 -7.25 -15.59
N LEU A 15 -1.58 -6.21 -15.19
CA LEU A 15 -1.67 -5.75 -13.80
C LEU A 15 -2.90 -6.31 -13.11
N LEU A 16 -3.93 -6.66 -13.89
CA LEU A 16 -5.20 -7.13 -13.38
C LEU A 16 -5.74 -8.24 -14.30
N PRO A 17 -5.98 -9.46 -13.79
CA PRO A 17 -6.58 -10.53 -14.59
C PRO A 17 -7.87 -10.09 -15.27
N ALA A 18 -8.10 -10.55 -16.50
CA ALA A 18 -9.23 -10.10 -17.31
C ALA A 18 -10.59 -10.44 -16.69
N SER A 19 -10.69 -11.60 -16.00
CA SER A 19 -11.96 -12.08 -15.40
C SER A 19 -11.69 -13.16 -14.34
N GLY A 20 -12.75 -13.65 -13.72
CA GLY A 20 -12.72 -14.76 -12.77
C GLY A 20 -12.25 -14.39 -11.38
N ASP A 21 -12.10 -15.41 -10.52
CA ASP A 21 -11.79 -15.25 -9.10
C ASP A 21 -10.45 -14.53 -8.89
N ALA A 22 -9.43 -14.83 -9.70
CA ALA A 22 -8.12 -14.17 -9.63
C ALA A 22 -8.22 -12.65 -9.79
N ARG A 23 -9.15 -12.14 -10.62
CA ARG A 23 -9.39 -10.70 -10.73
C ARG A 23 -9.91 -10.11 -9.42
N PHE A 24 -10.88 -10.79 -8.79
CA PHE A 24 -11.45 -10.33 -7.52
C PHE A 24 -10.44 -10.41 -6.38
N GLU A 25 -9.55 -11.39 -6.39
CA GLU A 25 -8.45 -11.47 -5.43
C GLU A 25 -7.51 -10.26 -5.52
N VAL A 26 -7.05 -9.93 -6.73
CA VAL A 26 -6.19 -8.75 -6.96
C VAL A 26 -6.91 -7.46 -6.57
N LEU A 27 -8.18 -7.29 -6.97
CA LEU A 27 -8.98 -6.11 -6.60
C LEU A 27 -9.20 -6.00 -5.10
N THR A 28 -9.41 -7.10 -4.40
CA THR A 28 -9.57 -7.14 -2.94
C THR A 28 -8.28 -6.73 -2.24
N ARG A 29 -7.12 -7.23 -2.71
CA ARG A 29 -5.83 -6.82 -2.19
C ARG A 29 -5.59 -5.32 -2.42
N ALA A 30 -5.82 -4.83 -3.62
CA ALA A 30 -5.69 -3.41 -3.95
C ALA A 30 -6.59 -2.52 -3.06
N ALA A 31 -7.87 -2.87 -2.93
CA ALA A 31 -8.80 -2.14 -2.06
C ALA A 31 -8.39 -2.17 -0.58
N LYS A 32 -7.78 -3.27 -0.11
CA LYS A 32 -7.22 -3.33 1.25
C LYS A 32 -6.08 -2.32 1.42
N MET A 33 -5.15 -2.23 0.44
CA MET A 33 -4.04 -1.28 0.49
C MET A 33 -4.56 0.16 0.46
N ASP A 34 -5.54 0.47 -0.40
CA ASP A 34 -6.19 1.78 -0.44
C ASP A 34 -6.81 2.15 0.91
N GLY A 35 -7.53 1.23 1.55
CA GLY A 35 -8.14 1.48 2.86
C GLY A 35 -7.13 1.73 3.99
N ILE A 36 -5.95 1.10 3.96
CA ILE A 36 -4.87 1.37 4.92
C ILE A 36 -4.22 2.72 4.59
N MET A 37 -3.99 3.02 3.31
CA MET A 37 -3.43 4.28 2.84
C MET A 37 -4.34 5.46 3.21
N ASP A 38 -5.65 5.33 3.08
CA ASP A 38 -6.62 6.34 3.49
C ASP A 38 -6.51 6.66 4.99
N ALA A 39 -6.38 5.62 5.83
CA ALA A 39 -6.16 5.82 7.26
C ALA A 39 -4.84 6.56 7.54
N ALA A 40 -3.77 6.22 6.83
CA ALA A 40 -2.47 6.90 6.96
C ALA A 40 -2.55 8.35 6.49
N LEU A 41 -3.26 8.64 5.39
CA LEU A 41 -3.49 10.00 4.90
C LEU A 41 -4.26 10.85 5.92
N LEU A 42 -5.26 10.28 6.59
CA LEU A 42 -6.03 11.00 7.61
C LEU A 42 -5.19 11.38 8.83
N VAL A 43 -4.19 10.57 9.22
CA VAL A 43 -3.23 10.95 10.26
C VAL A 43 -2.40 12.17 9.82
N VAL A 44 -1.92 12.20 8.56
CA VAL A 44 -1.20 13.37 8.02
C VAL A 44 -2.09 14.61 7.99
N TYR A 45 -3.34 14.46 7.58
CA TYR A 45 -4.27 15.59 7.45
C TYR A 45 -4.65 16.19 8.79
N GLU A 46 -4.78 15.37 9.84
CA GLU A 46 -5.03 15.88 11.20
C GLU A 46 -3.91 16.82 11.64
N ALA A 47 -2.64 16.46 11.38
CA ALA A 47 -1.49 17.31 11.69
C ALA A 47 -1.33 18.51 10.75
N ARG A 48 -1.72 18.37 9.46
CA ARG A 48 -1.50 19.41 8.44
C ARG A 48 -2.55 20.52 8.49
N PHE A 49 -3.80 20.16 8.74
CA PHE A 49 -4.92 21.08 8.62
C PHE A 49 -5.48 21.56 9.96
N ARG A 50 -5.07 20.95 11.08
CA ARG A 50 -5.45 21.42 12.40
C ARG A 50 -4.29 22.12 13.09
N PRO A 51 -4.50 23.30 13.67
CA PRO A 51 -3.50 23.97 14.49
C PRO A 51 -3.05 23.06 15.65
N GLU A 52 -1.81 23.26 16.09
CA GLU A 52 -1.28 22.61 17.26
C GLU A 52 -2.20 22.86 18.47
N GLY A 53 -2.49 21.82 19.23
CA GLY A 53 -3.45 21.86 20.35
C GLY A 53 -4.94 21.69 19.98
N MET A 54 -5.29 21.70 18.69
CA MET A 54 -6.65 21.40 18.21
C MET A 54 -6.76 20.00 17.57
N GLN A 55 -5.66 19.26 17.52
CA GLN A 55 -5.66 17.88 17.03
C GLN A 55 -6.41 16.97 18.00
N VAL A 56 -7.19 16.05 17.48
CA VAL A 56 -8.02 15.16 18.28
C VAL A 56 -7.32 13.81 18.41
N GLU A 57 -6.68 13.57 19.56
CA GLU A 57 -5.89 12.35 19.80
C GLU A 57 -6.68 11.05 19.63
N SER A 58 -7.96 11.02 19.97
CA SER A 58 -8.81 9.85 19.73
C SER A 58 -9.02 9.54 18.26
N VAL A 59 -9.02 10.55 17.38
CA VAL A 59 -9.08 10.38 15.93
C VAL A 59 -7.77 9.83 15.42
N LEU A 60 -6.63 10.42 15.82
CA LEU A 60 -5.29 9.95 15.47
C LEU A 60 -5.09 8.49 15.88
N LYS A 61 -5.44 8.16 17.14
CA LYS A 61 -5.37 6.79 17.63
C LYS A 61 -6.22 5.83 16.80
N THR A 62 -7.44 6.22 16.48
CA THR A 62 -8.34 5.38 15.67
C THR A 62 -7.74 5.08 14.29
N GLN A 63 -7.13 6.07 13.63
CA GLN A 63 -6.51 5.85 12.32
C GLN A 63 -5.25 5.00 12.43
N ARG A 64 -4.37 5.24 13.42
CA ARG A 64 -3.21 4.39 13.66
C ARG A 64 -3.60 2.94 13.94
N ASP A 65 -4.62 2.72 14.76
CA ASP A 65 -5.15 1.38 15.03
C ASP A 65 -5.69 0.68 13.75
N ARG A 66 -6.27 1.45 12.81
CA ARG A 66 -6.68 0.92 11.50
C ARG A 66 -5.48 0.48 10.66
N ILE A 67 -4.43 1.30 10.61
CA ILE A 67 -3.19 0.97 9.90
C ILE A 67 -2.61 -0.33 10.48
N ILE A 68 -2.44 -0.41 11.80
CA ILE A 68 -1.86 -1.56 12.49
C ILE A 68 -2.66 -2.84 12.22
N ARG A 69 -3.99 -2.80 12.39
CA ARG A 69 -4.85 -3.96 12.09
C ARG A 69 -4.82 -4.35 10.62
N GLY A 70 -4.77 -3.36 9.73
CA GLY A 70 -4.66 -3.58 8.29
C GLY A 70 -3.36 -4.31 7.95
N LEU A 71 -2.22 -3.82 8.44
CA LEU A 71 -0.90 -4.44 8.26
C LEU A 71 -0.87 -5.88 8.81
N ALA A 72 -1.35 -6.08 10.03
CA ALA A 72 -1.41 -7.41 10.65
C ALA A 72 -2.32 -8.41 9.91
N SER A 73 -3.24 -7.92 9.07
CA SER A 73 -4.13 -8.75 8.25
C SER A 73 -3.52 -9.15 6.89
N ILE A 74 -2.31 -8.69 6.58
CA ILE A 74 -1.59 -9.07 5.37
C ILE A 74 -0.88 -10.40 5.64
N GLY A 75 -1.36 -11.48 5.01
CA GLY A 75 -0.77 -12.80 5.14
C GLY A 75 0.50 -12.98 4.31
N ASP A 76 1.29 -14.00 4.67
CA ASP A 76 2.57 -14.32 4.00
C ASP A 76 2.40 -14.75 2.54
N ASP A 77 1.25 -15.37 2.20
CA ASP A 77 1.02 -15.98 0.89
C ASP A 77 0.31 -15.04 -0.11
N ALA A 78 0.05 -13.79 0.29
CA ALA A 78 -0.82 -12.92 -0.49
C ALA A 78 -0.14 -12.28 -1.70
N TYR A 79 1.19 -12.29 -1.78
CA TYR A 79 1.93 -11.50 -2.76
C TYR A 79 3.12 -12.28 -3.32
N ALA A 80 3.10 -12.51 -4.64
CA ALA A 80 4.24 -13.08 -5.35
C ALA A 80 5.24 -11.98 -5.73
N ASN A 81 6.52 -12.31 -5.74
CA ASN A 81 7.55 -11.40 -6.21
C ASN A 81 7.92 -11.74 -7.66
N GLY A 82 7.60 -10.86 -8.58
CA GLY A 82 7.93 -11.01 -9.98
C GLY A 82 8.27 -9.67 -10.64
N ALA A 83 8.93 -9.73 -11.80
CA ALA A 83 9.28 -8.54 -12.58
C ALA A 83 8.04 -7.78 -13.11
N MET A 84 6.89 -8.41 -13.10
CA MET A 84 5.61 -7.81 -13.46
C MET A 84 4.64 -7.97 -12.28
N PRO A 85 4.61 -7.00 -11.36
CA PRO A 85 3.71 -7.05 -10.22
C PRO A 85 2.26 -6.80 -10.63
N ASP A 86 1.32 -7.38 -9.91
CA ASP A 86 -0.09 -7.05 -10.05
C ASP A 86 -0.46 -5.75 -9.30
N LEU A 87 -1.70 -5.29 -9.50
CA LEU A 87 -2.21 -4.06 -8.89
C LEU A 87 -2.15 -4.09 -7.35
N GLY A 88 -2.39 -5.25 -6.74
CA GLY A 88 -2.32 -5.41 -5.28
C GLY A 88 -0.90 -5.30 -4.75
N GLU A 89 0.08 -5.84 -5.47
CA GLU A 89 1.50 -5.76 -5.13
C GLU A 89 2.04 -4.33 -5.27
N ILE A 90 1.65 -3.64 -6.34
CA ILE A 90 1.98 -2.21 -6.51
C ILE A 90 1.38 -1.39 -5.36
N GLY A 91 0.11 -1.64 -5.02
CA GLY A 91 -0.55 -0.97 -3.90
C GLY A 91 0.16 -1.20 -2.57
N LEU A 92 0.62 -2.43 -2.32
CA LEU A 92 1.38 -2.77 -1.12
C LEU A 92 2.72 -2.02 -1.06
N ALA A 93 3.50 -2.03 -2.14
CA ALA A 93 4.77 -1.30 -2.19
C ALA A 93 4.57 0.20 -1.93
N CYS A 94 3.59 0.82 -2.60
CA CYS A 94 3.25 2.23 -2.39
C CYS A 94 2.84 2.52 -0.94
N LEU A 95 2.07 1.63 -0.30
CA LEU A 95 1.68 1.77 1.10
C LEU A 95 2.88 1.75 2.03
N LEU A 96 3.77 0.76 1.89
CA LEU A 96 4.94 0.61 2.76
C LEU A 96 5.90 1.81 2.62
N ASP A 97 6.16 2.25 1.40
CA ASP A 97 6.96 3.45 1.12
C ASP A 97 6.33 4.72 1.70
N TYR A 98 5.00 4.85 1.61
CA TYR A 98 4.29 5.98 2.18
C TYR A 98 4.40 6.02 3.70
N LEU A 99 4.28 4.87 4.37
CA LEU A 99 4.45 4.78 5.82
C LEU A 99 5.88 5.13 6.24
N ASP A 100 6.89 4.68 5.49
CA ASP A 100 8.30 5.03 5.72
C ASP A 100 8.54 6.54 5.49
N PHE A 101 7.99 7.10 4.44
CA PHE A 101 8.11 8.54 4.14
C PHE A 101 7.44 9.42 5.21
N ARG A 102 6.28 9.02 5.72
CA ARG A 102 5.52 9.80 6.72
C ARG A 102 5.86 9.48 8.16
N LYS A 103 6.53 8.36 8.44
CA LYS A 103 7.02 7.94 9.77
C LYS A 103 5.94 7.91 10.86
N GLN A 104 4.73 7.50 10.49
CA GLN A 104 3.58 7.50 11.40
C GLN A 104 3.44 6.22 12.18
N VAL A 105 3.77 5.09 11.55
CA VAL A 105 3.75 3.74 12.08
C VAL A 105 4.95 3.01 11.46
N ASP A 106 5.78 2.38 12.27
CA ASP A 106 6.78 1.45 11.74
C ASP A 106 6.06 0.14 11.38
N TRP A 107 5.85 -0.06 10.10
CA TRP A 107 5.13 -1.22 9.59
C TRP A 107 5.87 -2.54 9.88
N ARG A 108 7.17 -2.51 10.09
CA ARG A 108 8.00 -3.69 10.37
C ARG A 108 7.65 -4.35 11.70
N ASP A 109 7.24 -3.55 12.67
CA ASP A 109 6.77 -4.04 13.98
C ASP A 109 5.45 -4.82 13.88
N HIS A 110 4.65 -4.56 12.84
CA HIS A 110 3.31 -5.11 12.67
C HIS A 110 3.18 -6.12 11.54
N ALA A 111 4.11 -6.11 10.59
CA ALA A 111 4.17 -7.01 9.45
C ALA A 111 5.62 -7.34 9.05
N PRO A 112 6.41 -7.97 9.96
CA PRO A 112 7.85 -8.22 9.74
C PRO A 112 8.12 -9.11 8.52
N GLN A 113 7.18 -9.97 8.13
CA GLN A 113 7.25 -10.80 6.93
C GLN A 113 7.37 -9.99 5.64
N LEU A 114 6.89 -8.75 5.64
CA LEU A 114 6.96 -7.88 4.46
C LEU A 114 8.35 -7.26 4.24
N VAL A 115 9.29 -7.40 5.18
CA VAL A 115 10.64 -6.84 5.04
C VAL A 115 11.37 -7.50 3.88
N SER A 116 11.40 -8.83 3.84
CA SER A 116 12.02 -9.57 2.72
C SER A 116 11.24 -9.35 1.42
N TRP A 117 9.91 -9.38 1.49
CA TRP A 117 9.06 -9.11 0.33
C TRP A 117 9.39 -7.76 -0.33
N MET A 118 9.52 -6.69 0.46
CA MET A 118 9.80 -5.35 -0.06
C MET A 118 11.20 -5.24 -0.68
N GLN A 119 12.19 -5.93 -0.11
CA GLN A 119 13.53 -6.01 -0.68
C GLN A 119 13.51 -6.71 -2.04
N ASP A 120 12.81 -7.84 -2.14
CA ASP A 120 12.69 -8.62 -3.36
C ASP A 120 11.90 -7.85 -4.43
N PHE A 121 10.81 -7.16 -4.06
CA PHE A 121 10.05 -6.28 -4.93
C PHE A 121 10.94 -5.18 -5.53
N GLY A 122 11.69 -4.48 -4.71
CA GLY A 122 12.60 -3.41 -5.14
C GLY A 122 13.78 -3.90 -6.00
N ALA A 123 14.13 -5.18 -5.92
CA ALA A 123 15.13 -5.80 -6.78
C ALA A 123 14.56 -6.30 -8.11
N ALA A 124 13.33 -6.80 -8.10
CA ALA A 124 12.69 -7.44 -9.26
C ALA A 124 11.98 -6.44 -10.19
N VAL A 125 11.40 -5.35 -9.64
CA VAL A 125 10.54 -4.43 -10.42
C VAL A 125 11.37 -3.32 -11.06
N PRO A 126 11.47 -3.28 -12.40
CA PRO A 126 12.21 -2.23 -13.10
C PRO A 126 11.62 -0.83 -12.82
N GLY A 127 12.49 0.15 -12.58
CA GLY A 127 12.07 1.53 -12.37
C GLY A 127 11.50 1.83 -10.97
N TYR A 128 11.32 0.83 -10.10
CA TYR A 128 10.82 1.07 -8.74
C TYR A 128 11.63 2.16 -8.01
N LYS A 129 12.97 2.05 -8.04
CA LYS A 129 13.87 2.98 -7.36
C LYS A 129 13.79 4.41 -7.91
N ASP A 130 13.41 4.55 -9.18
CA ASP A 130 13.29 5.87 -9.85
C ASP A 130 12.00 6.60 -9.44
N THR A 131 11.07 5.89 -8.79
CA THR A 131 9.77 6.44 -8.36
C THR A 131 9.69 6.71 -6.86
N LEU A 132 10.76 6.43 -6.11
CA LEU A 132 10.81 6.71 -4.69
C LEU A 132 10.70 8.22 -4.42
N PRO A 133 10.02 8.65 -3.33
CA PRO A 133 9.92 10.06 -2.98
C PRO A 133 11.33 10.63 -2.78
N ALA A 134 11.57 11.80 -3.37
CA ALA A 134 12.76 12.60 -3.08
C ALA A 134 12.55 13.34 -1.75
N ASP A 135 13.61 13.47 -0.96
CA ASP A 135 13.65 14.25 0.30
C ASP A 135 13.36 15.75 0.08
#